data_c975ebcf5f64b033e34857f11f9c2bb7
#
_entry.id   c975ebcf5f64b033e34857f11f9c2bb7
#
_cell.length_a   1.000
_cell.length_b   1.000
_cell.length_c   1.000
_cell.angle_alpha   90.00
_cell.angle_beta   90.00
_cell.angle_gamma   90.00
#
_symmetry.space_group_name_H-M   'P 1'
#
loop_
_entity.id
_entity.type
_entity.pdbx_description
1 polymer ?
#
loop_
_entity_poly.entity_id
_entity_poly.type
_entity_poly.pdbx_seq_one_letter_code
_entity_poly.pdbx_strand_id
1 'polypeptide(L)'
;MSDNNLAFGFIPLPVRPVKPRDTGVTMVLDKGLSVADARELVSSAGPYIDLVKLGWGTARLMPRARVAEKVQVYLEAEIEVCPGGTFLEVAAAHGLEDRFFEEALALGFSCIEVSDGVLEMGRHKLELISQAKQQGFRVVSEVGRKSVVEDARLSPDERVAVTRREIDAGAWKVVMEGRESGTVGMFDDEGDVRPELIARMIDAVGFERLLFEAPLRSQQAWFISNCGGDVNLGNVAPADAIAVETLRTGLRGDTLLSRHVASTRVTLALGPGAALQAARDGEIIVVIDALRASSTIVAALAHGVRTVRPVASVAECVGDFTAGERGGRKIAGLTLDNSPLSFVGDDYRERDLVLTTTNGTECIAAAASGAEPRVLVGTLLNVTATARYVDAWARREGRGVTLLVAGRNNDIAVEDVIAATEIAAAMPNCPLRGDVEPRYSSDFPRDFLDSESGRNLVALGRRADVLFCAQKDRYDLVPVWRDGVLVTARPAAETDQ
;
A
#
# COMPACT_ATOMS: atom_id res chain seq x y z
N MET A 1 6.58 -22.58 -11.22
CA MET A 1 7.88 -23.29 -11.20
C MET A 1 8.22 -23.54 -9.75
N SER A 2 8.68 -24.73 -9.34
CA SER A 2 9.21 -24.91 -8.00
C SER A 2 10.50 -24.10 -7.86
N ASP A 3 10.66 -23.32 -6.79
CA ASP A 3 11.84 -22.46 -6.51
C ASP A 3 13.20 -23.18 -6.62
N ASN A 4 13.19 -24.49 -6.58
CA ASN A 4 14.40 -25.33 -6.67
C ASN A 4 15.13 -25.30 -8.02
N ASN A 5 14.57 -24.67 -9.07
CA ASN A 5 15.20 -24.65 -10.41
C ASN A 5 15.78 -23.28 -10.80
N LEU A 6 15.59 -22.27 -9.93
CA LEU A 6 16.15 -20.93 -10.14
C LEU A 6 17.48 -20.77 -9.40
N ALA A 7 18.42 -20.06 -10.01
CA ALA A 7 19.65 -19.65 -9.31
C ALA A 7 19.26 -18.80 -8.09
N PHE A 8 19.91 -19.08 -6.96
CA PHE A 8 19.61 -18.44 -5.67
C PHE A 8 18.15 -18.61 -5.19
N GLY A 9 17.49 -19.72 -5.56
CA GLY A 9 16.08 -20.01 -5.20
C GLY A 9 15.78 -20.06 -3.69
N PHE A 10 16.81 -20.03 -2.83
CA PHE A 10 16.68 -19.94 -1.38
C PHE A 10 16.37 -18.51 -0.88
N ILE A 11 16.50 -17.47 -1.75
CA ILE A 11 16.13 -16.09 -1.40
C ILE A 11 14.62 -15.95 -1.60
N PRO A 12 13.82 -15.66 -0.54
CA PRO A 12 12.39 -15.50 -0.69
C PRO A 12 12.07 -14.23 -1.47
N LEU A 13 11.20 -14.35 -2.48
CA LEU A 13 10.70 -13.25 -3.27
C LEU A 13 9.19 -13.05 -3.07
N PRO A 14 8.66 -11.83 -3.24
CA PRO A 14 7.24 -11.60 -3.28
C PRO A 14 6.55 -12.51 -4.30
N VAL A 15 5.44 -13.13 -3.89
CA VAL A 15 4.68 -14.04 -4.76
C VAL A 15 4.07 -13.25 -5.91
N ARG A 16 4.22 -13.76 -7.13
CA ARG A 16 3.63 -13.22 -8.34
C ARG A 16 2.44 -14.07 -8.77
N PRO A 17 1.36 -13.47 -9.34
CA PRO A 17 0.28 -14.24 -9.93
C PRO A 17 0.82 -15.22 -10.98
N VAL A 18 0.22 -16.43 -11.04
CA VAL A 18 0.59 -17.47 -12.01
C VAL A 18 -0.09 -17.18 -13.36
N LYS A 19 0.57 -17.51 -14.48
CA LYS A 19 -0.03 -17.43 -15.83
C LYS A 19 -1.16 -18.46 -16.02
N PRO A 20 -2.21 -18.14 -16.79
CA PRO A 20 -2.53 -16.82 -17.35
C PRO A 20 -2.97 -15.85 -16.26
N ARG A 21 -2.42 -14.63 -16.25
CA ARG A 21 -2.67 -13.66 -15.19
C ARG A 21 -3.50 -12.46 -15.66
N ASP A 22 -4.36 -11.96 -14.76
CA ASP A 22 -5.17 -10.76 -15.00
C ASP A 22 -4.57 -9.51 -14.37
N THR A 23 -3.62 -9.65 -13.44
CA THR A 23 -2.87 -8.55 -12.83
C THR A 23 -1.38 -8.84 -12.86
N GLY A 24 -0.57 -7.79 -12.85
CA GLY A 24 0.87 -7.92 -13.02
C GLY A 24 1.27 -8.27 -14.45
N VAL A 25 0.40 -7.98 -15.41
CA VAL A 25 0.66 -8.22 -16.83
C VAL A 25 1.85 -7.41 -17.31
N THR A 26 2.75 -8.05 -18.04
CA THR A 26 3.85 -7.40 -18.75
C THR A 26 3.64 -7.54 -20.25
N MET A 27 3.38 -6.39 -20.94
CA MET A 27 3.30 -6.31 -22.39
C MET A 27 4.60 -5.82 -22.98
N VAL A 28 5.24 -6.66 -23.76
CA VAL A 28 6.50 -6.36 -24.46
C VAL A 28 6.21 -5.78 -25.84
N LEU A 29 6.94 -4.72 -26.23
CA LEU A 29 6.89 -4.11 -27.55
C LEU A 29 7.97 -4.70 -28.46
N ASP A 30 7.57 -5.59 -29.38
CA ASP A 30 8.43 -6.14 -30.42
C ASP A 30 8.48 -5.20 -31.62
N LYS A 31 9.62 -4.60 -31.85
CA LYS A 31 9.88 -3.63 -32.93
C LYS A 31 10.45 -4.28 -34.22
N GLY A 32 10.30 -5.59 -34.35
CA GLY A 32 10.79 -6.33 -35.53
C GLY A 32 11.86 -7.35 -35.20
N LEU A 33 11.80 -7.98 -34.04
CA LEU A 33 12.66 -9.12 -33.68
C LEU A 33 12.60 -10.20 -34.77
N SER A 34 13.70 -10.85 -35.02
CA SER A 34 13.71 -12.06 -35.81
C SER A 34 13.04 -13.23 -35.06
N VAL A 35 12.72 -14.31 -35.74
CA VAL A 35 12.20 -15.52 -35.08
C VAL A 35 13.22 -16.08 -34.10
N ALA A 36 14.52 -15.99 -34.40
CA ALA A 36 15.58 -16.46 -33.51
C ALA A 36 15.63 -15.62 -32.21
N ASP A 37 15.55 -14.28 -32.33
CA ASP A 37 15.52 -13.39 -31.19
C ASP A 37 14.25 -13.61 -30.34
N ALA A 38 13.10 -13.87 -30.98
CA ALA A 38 11.86 -14.20 -30.27
C ALA A 38 11.98 -15.50 -29.47
N ARG A 39 12.63 -16.55 -30.03
CA ARG A 39 12.91 -17.80 -29.30
C ARG A 39 13.84 -17.58 -28.10
N GLU A 40 14.87 -16.77 -28.27
CA GLU A 40 15.80 -16.44 -27.20
C GLU A 40 15.11 -15.62 -26.07
N LEU A 41 14.30 -14.65 -26.46
CA LEU A 41 13.49 -13.87 -25.50
C LEU A 41 12.55 -14.79 -24.68
N VAL A 42 11.86 -15.71 -25.35
CA VAL A 42 10.97 -16.67 -24.70
C VAL A 42 11.74 -17.60 -23.77
N SER A 43 12.90 -18.09 -24.24
CA SER A 43 13.77 -18.99 -23.43
C SER A 43 14.23 -18.33 -22.14
N SER A 44 14.56 -17.05 -22.16
CA SER A 44 15.11 -16.31 -21.02
C SER A 44 14.05 -15.66 -20.14
N ALA A 45 13.01 -15.07 -20.75
CA ALA A 45 12.04 -14.20 -20.06
C ALA A 45 10.57 -14.64 -20.21
N GLY A 46 10.27 -15.71 -20.93
CA GLY A 46 8.90 -16.15 -21.24
C GLY A 46 7.95 -16.21 -20.03
N PRO A 47 8.37 -16.73 -18.86
CA PRO A 47 7.52 -16.77 -17.66
C PRO A 47 7.08 -15.40 -17.15
N TYR A 48 7.77 -14.32 -17.53
CA TYR A 48 7.52 -12.96 -17.07
C TYR A 48 6.79 -12.08 -18.09
N ILE A 49 6.56 -12.59 -19.33
CA ILE A 49 5.87 -11.88 -20.39
C ILE A 49 4.48 -12.49 -20.59
N ASP A 50 3.46 -11.65 -20.69
CA ASP A 50 2.05 -12.08 -20.85
C ASP A 50 1.48 -11.74 -22.21
N LEU A 51 1.93 -10.64 -22.81
CA LEU A 51 1.48 -10.14 -24.09
C LEU A 51 2.66 -9.58 -24.87
N VAL A 52 2.72 -9.86 -26.17
CA VAL A 52 3.64 -9.22 -27.11
C VAL A 52 2.87 -8.42 -28.14
N LYS A 53 3.19 -7.13 -28.26
CA LYS A 53 2.69 -6.24 -29.29
C LYS A 53 3.72 -6.15 -30.41
N LEU A 54 3.35 -6.58 -31.65
CA LEU A 54 4.13 -6.31 -32.87
C LEU A 54 3.87 -4.87 -33.28
N GLY A 55 4.76 -3.95 -32.88
CA GLY A 55 4.54 -2.51 -32.99
C GLY A 55 4.50 -1.98 -34.42
N TRP A 56 3.79 -0.87 -34.62
CA TRP A 56 3.77 -0.02 -35.82
C TRP A 56 3.57 -0.73 -37.18
N GLY A 57 2.88 -1.83 -37.21
CA GLY A 57 2.68 -2.58 -38.45
C GLY A 57 3.95 -3.27 -38.96
N THR A 58 4.94 -3.55 -38.13
CA THR A 58 6.15 -4.30 -38.52
C THR A 58 5.82 -5.65 -39.13
N ALA A 59 4.70 -6.27 -38.74
CA ALA A 59 4.20 -7.49 -39.36
C ALA A 59 3.98 -7.35 -40.87
N ARG A 60 3.60 -6.16 -41.38
CA ARG A 60 3.40 -5.91 -42.82
C ARG A 60 4.71 -5.88 -43.61
N LEU A 61 5.82 -5.62 -42.93
CA LEU A 61 7.16 -5.52 -43.55
C LEU A 61 7.94 -6.84 -43.50
N MET A 62 7.40 -7.87 -42.83
CA MET A 62 8.02 -9.19 -42.69
C MET A 62 7.37 -10.19 -43.68
N PRO A 63 8.10 -11.21 -44.13
CA PRO A 63 7.49 -12.31 -44.88
C PRO A 63 6.39 -12.99 -44.06
N ARG A 64 5.21 -13.24 -44.68
CA ARG A 64 4.03 -13.82 -44.02
C ARG A 64 4.34 -15.07 -43.21
N ALA A 65 5.11 -16.01 -43.76
CA ALA A 65 5.51 -17.24 -43.05
C ALA A 65 6.35 -16.97 -41.80
N ARG A 66 7.17 -15.93 -41.78
CA ARG A 66 7.98 -15.54 -40.63
C ARG A 66 7.14 -14.90 -39.55
N VAL A 67 6.13 -14.13 -39.91
CA VAL A 67 5.16 -13.59 -38.94
C VAL A 67 4.41 -14.73 -38.28
N ALA A 68 3.86 -15.68 -39.05
CA ALA A 68 3.16 -16.84 -38.48
C ALA A 68 4.06 -17.69 -37.55
N GLU A 69 5.30 -17.96 -37.98
CA GLU A 69 6.26 -18.69 -37.16
C GLU A 69 6.56 -17.94 -35.85
N LYS A 70 6.74 -16.62 -35.89
CA LYS A 70 7.01 -15.82 -34.69
C LYS A 70 5.81 -15.76 -33.75
N VAL A 71 4.61 -15.62 -34.27
CA VAL A 71 3.37 -15.69 -33.48
C VAL A 71 3.28 -17.02 -32.76
N GLN A 72 3.55 -18.14 -33.46
CA GLN A 72 3.53 -19.47 -32.87
C GLN A 72 4.55 -19.63 -31.72
N VAL A 73 5.77 -19.08 -31.88
CA VAL A 73 6.80 -19.10 -30.82
C VAL A 73 6.30 -18.47 -29.51
N TYR A 74 5.58 -17.34 -29.61
CA TYR A 74 5.03 -16.69 -28.42
C TYR A 74 3.86 -17.47 -27.81
N LEU A 75 2.94 -17.97 -28.64
CA LEU A 75 1.78 -18.73 -28.18
C LEU A 75 2.16 -20.04 -27.48
N GLU A 76 3.19 -20.76 -27.96
CA GLU A 76 3.72 -21.97 -27.32
C GLU A 76 4.28 -21.71 -25.92
N ALA A 77 4.64 -20.47 -25.62
CA ALA A 77 5.08 -19.99 -24.30
C ALA A 77 3.96 -19.39 -23.46
N GLU A 78 2.69 -19.59 -23.86
CA GLU A 78 1.52 -18.98 -23.18
C GLU A 78 1.60 -17.45 -23.14
N ILE A 79 2.09 -16.83 -24.24
CA ILE A 79 2.17 -15.38 -24.42
C ILE A 79 1.18 -14.97 -25.49
N GLU A 80 0.24 -14.11 -25.16
CA GLU A 80 -0.70 -13.50 -26.13
C GLU A 80 0.06 -12.64 -27.12
N VAL A 81 -0.41 -12.57 -28.37
CA VAL A 81 0.24 -11.77 -29.41
C VAL A 81 -0.78 -10.91 -30.12
N CYS A 82 -0.50 -9.61 -30.24
CA CYS A 82 -1.32 -8.69 -31.04
C CYS A 82 -0.51 -7.91 -32.07
N PRO A 83 -1.08 -7.54 -33.20
CA PRO A 83 -0.58 -6.47 -34.05
C PRO A 83 -0.85 -5.12 -33.36
N GLY A 84 0.01 -4.12 -33.58
CA GLY A 84 -0.17 -2.80 -32.96
C GLY A 84 -1.41 -2.08 -33.47
N GLY A 85 -2.10 -1.33 -32.60
CA GLY A 85 -3.38 -0.67 -32.88
C GLY A 85 -3.30 0.35 -34.02
N THR A 86 -2.22 1.11 -34.13
CA THR A 86 -2.01 2.02 -35.28
C THR A 86 -2.06 1.29 -36.63
N PHE A 87 -1.72 0.01 -36.68
CA PHE A 87 -1.81 -0.77 -37.93
C PHE A 87 -3.26 -1.08 -38.30
N LEU A 88 -4.13 -1.29 -37.30
CA LEU A 88 -5.58 -1.39 -37.52
C LEU A 88 -6.17 -0.02 -37.96
N GLU A 89 -5.68 1.11 -37.39
CA GLU A 89 -6.08 2.45 -37.89
C GLU A 89 -5.75 2.63 -39.37
N VAL A 90 -4.59 2.14 -39.81
CA VAL A 90 -4.24 2.15 -41.24
C VAL A 90 -5.21 1.30 -42.07
N ALA A 91 -5.60 0.12 -41.59
CA ALA A 91 -6.58 -0.72 -42.26
C ALA A 91 -7.96 0.00 -42.33
N ALA A 92 -8.39 0.62 -41.23
CA ALA A 92 -9.64 1.37 -41.16
C ALA A 92 -9.66 2.57 -42.13
N ALA A 93 -8.55 3.29 -42.25
CA ALA A 93 -8.43 4.38 -43.25
C ALA A 93 -8.63 3.94 -44.70
N HIS A 94 -8.49 2.64 -44.95
CA HIS A 94 -8.71 2.03 -46.29
C HIS A 94 -10.00 1.21 -46.39
N GLY A 95 -10.81 1.11 -45.32
CA GLY A 95 -12.00 0.26 -45.27
C GLY A 95 -11.68 -1.24 -45.38
N LEU A 96 -10.58 -1.68 -44.76
CA LEU A 96 -10.05 -3.04 -44.86
C LEU A 96 -10.06 -3.80 -43.51
N GLU A 97 -10.88 -3.39 -42.55
CA GLU A 97 -10.90 -3.94 -41.17
C GLU A 97 -11.26 -5.43 -41.17
N ASP A 98 -12.25 -5.84 -41.95
CA ASP A 98 -12.65 -7.24 -42.06
C ASP A 98 -11.49 -8.12 -42.55
N ARG A 99 -10.79 -7.67 -43.59
CA ARG A 99 -9.62 -8.37 -44.12
C ARG A 99 -8.45 -8.37 -43.16
N PHE A 100 -8.34 -7.34 -42.33
CA PHE A 100 -7.34 -7.26 -41.28
C PHE A 100 -7.58 -8.36 -40.22
N PHE A 101 -8.81 -8.51 -39.78
CA PHE A 101 -9.17 -9.56 -38.81
C PHE A 101 -9.03 -10.96 -39.38
N GLU A 102 -9.46 -11.18 -40.66
CA GLU A 102 -9.28 -12.45 -41.36
C GLU A 102 -7.80 -12.85 -41.42
N GLU A 103 -6.91 -11.92 -41.80
CA GLU A 103 -5.48 -12.19 -41.91
C GLU A 103 -4.85 -12.38 -40.52
N ALA A 104 -5.29 -11.63 -39.50
CA ALA A 104 -4.82 -11.82 -38.12
C ALA A 104 -5.15 -13.23 -37.60
N LEU A 105 -6.38 -13.72 -37.83
CA LEU A 105 -6.76 -15.10 -37.52
C LEU A 105 -5.91 -16.12 -38.30
N ALA A 106 -5.72 -15.91 -39.61
CA ALA A 106 -4.94 -16.80 -40.46
C ALA A 106 -3.44 -16.87 -40.11
N LEU A 107 -2.91 -15.82 -39.49
CA LEU A 107 -1.54 -15.76 -38.95
C LEU A 107 -1.44 -16.32 -37.50
N GLY A 108 -2.57 -16.58 -36.82
CA GLY A 108 -2.65 -17.14 -35.48
C GLY A 108 -2.60 -16.09 -34.36
N PHE A 109 -2.76 -14.81 -34.64
CA PHE A 109 -2.83 -13.82 -33.56
C PHE A 109 -3.98 -14.15 -32.57
N SER A 110 -3.72 -14.07 -31.29
CA SER A 110 -4.69 -14.36 -30.23
C SER A 110 -5.35 -13.11 -29.67
N CYS A 111 -4.73 -11.94 -29.90
CA CYS A 111 -5.16 -10.67 -29.39
C CYS A 111 -5.20 -9.60 -30.50
N ILE A 112 -6.08 -8.62 -30.33
CA ILE A 112 -6.13 -7.41 -31.20
C ILE A 112 -6.02 -6.18 -30.29
N GLU A 113 -5.18 -5.22 -30.70
CA GLU A 113 -5.17 -3.88 -30.13
C GLU A 113 -6.01 -2.95 -31.01
N VAL A 114 -6.97 -2.24 -30.40
CA VAL A 114 -7.82 -1.26 -31.08
C VAL A 114 -7.49 0.12 -30.54
N SER A 115 -6.88 0.98 -31.37
CA SER A 115 -6.55 2.37 -31.01
C SER A 115 -7.23 3.36 -31.95
N ASP A 116 -7.35 4.60 -31.51
CA ASP A 116 -7.77 5.76 -32.32
C ASP A 116 -6.87 6.97 -32.01
N GLY A 117 -5.62 6.69 -31.68
CA GLY A 117 -4.63 7.70 -31.28
C GLY A 117 -4.21 8.66 -32.40
N VAL A 118 -4.33 8.24 -33.66
CA VAL A 118 -4.01 9.04 -34.85
C VAL A 118 -5.28 9.36 -35.65
N LEU A 119 -6.10 8.32 -35.94
CA LEU A 119 -7.35 8.46 -36.66
C LEU A 119 -8.52 8.48 -35.70
N GLU A 120 -9.23 9.60 -35.61
CA GLU A 120 -10.40 9.70 -34.77
C GLU A 120 -11.55 8.86 -35.29
N MET A 121 -11.84 7.74 -34.62
CA MET A 121 -12.86 6.78 -35.05
C MET A 121 -14.18 6.89 -34.27
N GLY A 122 -14.17 7.52 -33.10
CA GLY A 122 -15.37 7.74 -32.30
C GLY A 122 -16.15 6.45 -32.03
N ARG A 123 -17.43 6.38 -32.49
CA ARG A 123 -18.28 5.19 -32.27
C ARG A 123 -17.76 3.94 -33.00
N HIS A 124 -17.14 4.11 -34.13
CA HIS A 124 -16.60 3.01 -34.95
C HIS A 124 -15.54 2.20 -34.19
N LYS A 125 -14.74 2.84 -33.32
CA LYS A 125 -13.81 2.14 -32.44
C LYS A 125 -14.51 1.10 -31.55
N LEU A 126 -15.67 1.45 -30.96
CA LEU A 126 -16.44 0.53 -30.11
C LEU A 126 -17.00 -0.65 -30.90
N GLU A 127 -17.37 -0.39 -32.16
CA GLU A 127 -17.83 -1.44 -33.11
C GLU A 127 -16.68 -2.40 -33.41
N LEU A 128 -15.46 -1.90 -33.67
CA LEU A 128 -14.27 -2.73 -33.93
C LEU A 128 -13.88 -3.56 -32.67
N ILE A 129 -13.96 -3.00 -31.47
CA ILE A 129 -13.73 -3.75 -30.23
C ILE A 129 -14.73 -4.92 -30.11
N SER A 130 -16.02 -4.64 -30.33
CA SER A 130 -17.07 -5.67 -30.27
C SER A 130 -16.90 -6.73 -31.36
N GLN A 131 -16.53 -6.34 -32.57
CA GLN A 131 -16.28 -7.23 -33.71
C GLN A 131 -15.09 -8.16 -33.45
N ALA A 132 -13.96 -7.60 -33.01
CA ALA A 132 -12.78 -8.40 -32.68
C ALA A 132 -13.08 -9.44 -31.58
N LYS A 133 -13.84 -9.05 -30.52
CA LYS A 133 -14.29 -9.97 -29.49
C LYS A 133 -15.19 -11.08 -30.02
N GLN A 134 -16.16 -10.76 -30.90
CA GLN A 134 -17.06 -11.73 -31.52
C GLN A 134 -16.31 -12.75 -32.38
N GLN A 135 -15.19 -12.34 -32.97
CA GLN A 135 -14.33 -13.22 -33.78
C GLN A 135 -13.40 -14.09 -32.94
N GLY A 136 -13.46 -13.98 -31.59
CA GLY A 136 -12.73 -14.82 -30.64
C GLY A 136 -11.39 -14.24 -30.19
N PHE A 137 -11.02 -13.04 -30.59
CA PHE A 137 -9.82 -12.38 -30.10
C PHE A 137 -9.98 -11.91 -28.67
N ARG A 138 -8.90 -11.95 -27.88
CA ARG A 138 -8.77 -11.09 -26.72
C ARG A 138 -8.56 -9.66 -27.22
N VAL A 139 -9.23 -8.69 -26.63
CA VAL A 139 -9.16 -7.30 -27.11
C VAL A 139 -8.49 -6.42 -26.08
N VAL A 140 -7.48 -5.70 -26.52
CA VAL A 140 -6.86 -4.59 -25.79
C VAL A 140 -7.25 -3.31 -26.53
N SER A 141 -7.72 -2.29 -25.81
CA SER A 141 -7.96 -0.97 -26.42
C SER A 141 -6.96 0.04 -25.87
N GLU A 142 -6.81 1.18 -26.54
CA GLU A 142 -5.86 2.23 -26.13
C GLU A 142 -6.58 3.58 -26.00
N VAL A 143 -6.46 4.24 -24.84
CA VAL A 143 -7.03 5.56 -24.57
C VAL A 143 -5.93 6.60 -24.40
N GLY A 144 -6.00 7.62 -25.22
CA GLY A 144 -5.06 8.73 -25.31
C GLY A 144 -4.83 9.17 -26.74
N ARG A 145 -4.24 10.33 -26.94
CA ARG A 145 -3.89 10.86 -28.27
C ARG A 145 -2.39 10.86 -28.45
N LYS A 146 -1.94 10.54 -29.67
CA LYS A 146 -0.50 10.54 -29.99
C LYS A 146 0.08 11.94 -30.18
N SER A 147 -0.76 12.95 -30.31
CA SER A 147 -0.40 14.36 -30.31
C SER A 147 -0.51 14.94 -28.91
N VAL A 148 0.57 15.53 -28.36
CA VAL A 148 0.58 16.19 -27.05
C VAL A 148 -0.54 17.23 -26.94
N VAL A 149 -0.75 18.02 -28.00
CA VAL A 149 -1.78 19.09 -28.02
C VAL A 149 -3.20 18.52 -27.97
N GLU A 150 -3.44 17.41 -28.66
CA GLU A 150 -4.77 16.77 -28.68
C GLU A 150 -5.01 15.98 -27.39
N ASP A 151 -3.98 15.33 -26.86
CA ASP A 151 -4.06 14.58 -25.60
C ASP A 151 -4.35 15.50 -24.40
N ALA A 152 -3.74 16.69 -24.39
CA ALA A 152 -3.98 17.70 -23.36
C ALA A 152 -5.43 18.23 -23.32
N ARG A 153 -6.21 18.03 -24.40
CA ARG A 153 -7.64 18.40 -24.46
C ARG A 153 -8.55 17.38 -23.76
N LEU A 154 -8.07 16.14 -23.56
CA LEU A 154 -8.83 15.11 -22.87
C LEU A 154 -8.77 15.34 -21.36
N SER A 155 -9.87 15.76 -20.78
CA SER A 155 -9.99 15.85 -19.32
C SER A 155 -9.92 14.46 -18.64
N PRO A 156 -9.55 14.38 -17.37
CA PRO A 156 -9.58 13.11 -16.62
C PRO A 156 -10.94 12.39 -16.66
N ASP A 157 -12.04 13.15 -16.59
CA ASP A 157 -13.39 12.58 -16.60
C ASP A 157 -13.78 12.04 -17.99
N GLU A 158 -13.35 12.69 -19.06
CA GLU A 158 -13.52 12.17 -20.43
C GLU A 158 -12.72 10.88 -20.63
N ARG A 159 -11.48 10.80 -20.14
CA ARG A 159 -10.68 9.57 -20.18
C ARG A 159 -11.39 8.42 -19.45
N VAL A 160 -11.91 8.67 -18.25
CA VAL A 160 -12.71 7.68 -17.50
C VAL A 160 -13.93 7.23 -18.31
N ALA A 161 -14.68 8.18 -18.87
CA ALA A 161 -15.89 7.87 -19.65
C ALA A 161 -15.59 7.06 -20.92
N VAL A 162 -14.51 7.36 -21.63
CA VAL A 162 -14.06 6.60 -22.80
C VAL A 162 -13.64 5.20 -22.39
N THR A 163 -12.77 5.08 -21.38
CA THR A 163 -12.29 3.80 -20.87
C THR A 163 -13.43 2.86 -20.47
N ARG A 164 -14.44 3.36 -19.76
CA ARG A 164 -15.61 2.56 -19.38
C ARG A 164 -16.39 2.07 -20.61
N ARG A 165 -16.62 2.92 -21.60
CA ARG A 165 -17.32 2.52 -22.84
C ARG A 165 -16.55 1.44 -23.60
N GLU A 166 -15.24 1.51 -23.62
CA GLU A 166 -14.40 0.50 -24.30
C GLU A 166 -14.42 -0.84 -23.55
N ILE A 167 -14.42 -0.83 -22.23
CA ILE A 167 -14.61 -2.04 -21.40
C ILE A 167 -16.00 -2.64 -21.65
N ASP A 168 -17.05 -1.81 -21.67
CA ASP A 168 -18.42 -2.26 -21.93
C ASP A 168 -18.56 -2.85 -23.36
N ALA A 169 -17.83 -2.30 -24.34
CA ALA A 169 -17.77 -2.84 -25.70
C ALA A 169 -17.04 -4.18 -25.80
N GLY A 170 -16.24 -4.53 -24.79
CA GLY A 170 -15.60 -5.85 -24.68
C GLY A 170 -14.09 -5.86 -24.54
N ALA A 171 -13.43 -4.73 -24.35
CA ALA A 171 -12.00 -4.69 -24.08
C ALA A 171 -11.68 -5.43 -22.78
N TRP A 172 -10.70 -6.32 -22.83
CA TRP A 172 -10.15 -7.00 -21.66
C TRP A 172 -9.36 -6.04 -20.78
N LYS A 173 -8.48 -5.26 -21.42
CA LYS A 173 -7.74 -4.17 -20.78
C LYS A 173 -7.73 -2.94 -21.66
N VAL A 174 -7.58 -1.79 -21.00
CA VAL A 174 -7.41 -0.51 -21.68
C VAL A 174 -6.00 0.00 -21.42
N VAL A 175 -5.25 0.16 -22.51
CA VAL A 175 -3.92 0.75 -22.50
C VAL A 175 -4.05 2.25 -22.28
N MET A 176 -3.31 2.75 -21.33
CA MET A 176 -3.17 4.18 -21.09
C MET A 176 -1.93 4.66 -21.85
N GLU A 177 -2.17 5.50 -22.88
CA GLU A 177 -1.13 5.99 -23.80
C GLU A 177 0.03 6.69 -23.07
N GLY A 178 1.24 6.30 -23.35
CA GLY A 178 2.48 6.91 -22.86
C GLY A 178 3.48 7.16 -23.99
N ARG A 179 3.25 6.57 -25.14
CA ARG A 179 4.17 6.47 -26.27
C ARG A 179 5.50 5.78 -25.93
N GLU A 180 6.31 5.58 -26.95
CA GLU A 180 7.66 5.07 -26.78
C GLU A 180 8.59 6.09 -26.08
N SER A 181 8.30 7.39 -26.20
CA SER A 181 9.06 8.45 -25.53
C SER A 181 8.78 8.53 -24.01
N GLY A 182 7.60 8.07 -23.55
CA GLY A 182 7.18 8.24 -22.18
C GLY A 182 6.92 9.70 -21.77
N THR A 183 6.46 10.55 -22.72
CA THR A 183 6.30 12.00 -22.51
C THR A 183 4.92 12.51 -22.96
N VAL A 184 3.93 11.64 -22.99
CA VAL A 184 2.55 11.96 -23.39
C VAL A 184 1.56 11.22 -22.50
N GLY A 185 0.33 11.67 -22.46
CA GLY A 185 -0.77 10.96 -21.78
C GLY A 185 -0.67 11.05 -20.29
N MET A 186 -0.20 9.99 -19.67
CA MET A 186 -0.02 9.92 -18.21
C MET A 186 1.27 10.55 -17.71
N PHE A 187 2.09 11.07 -18.61
CA PHE A 187 3.37 11.70 -18.31
C PHE A 187 3.33 13.17 -18.71
N ASP A 188 4.17 13.95 -18.10
CA ASP A 188 4.46 15.31 -18.54
C ASP A 188 5.57 15.33 -19.61
N ASP A 189 5.97 16.53 -20.04
CA ASP A 189 6.97 16.72 -21.09
C ASP A 189 8.39 16.28 -20.66
N GLU A 190 8.61 16.12 -19.35
CA GLU A 190 9.87 15.64 -18.76
C GLU A 190 9.86 14.13 -18.56
N GLY A 191 8.71 13.48 -18.75
CA GLY A 191 8.50 12.03 -18.58
C GLY A 191 8.14 11.62 -17.17
N ASP A 192 7.81 12.58 -16.31
CA ASP A 192 7.35 12.31 -14.97
C ASP A 192 5.86 11.93 -14.96
N VAL A 193 5.51 11.01 -14.07
CA VAL A 193 4.13 10.52 -13.95
C VAL A 193 3.23 11.60 -13.38
N ARG A 194 1.97 11.69 -13.86
CA ARG A 194 0.90 12.54 -13.31
C ARG A 194 0.08 11.77 -12.26
N PRO A 195 0.43 11.85 -10.97
CA PRO A 195 -0.15 10.98 -9.92
C PRO A 195 -1.66 11.12 -9.78
N GLU A 196 -2.19 12.36 -9.89
CA GLU A 196 -3.63 12.63 -9.71
C GLU A 196 -4.46 12.00 -10.82
N LEU A 197 -3.95 12.03 -12.07
CA LEU A 197 -4.62 11.39 -13.20
C LEU A 197 -4.64 9.86 -13.01
N ILE A 198 -3.51 9.27 -12.62
CA ILE A 198 -3.42 7.83 -12.36
C ILE A 198 -4.38 7.41 -11.24
N ALA A 199 -4.37 8.11 -10.11
CA ALA A 199 -5.28 7.84 -8.99
C ALA A 199 -6.75 7.92 -9.44
N ARG A 200 -7.12 8.98 -10.19
CA ARG A 200 -8.48 9.15 -10.73
C ARG A 200 -8.91 8.00 -11.64
N MET A 201 -8.01 7.53 -12.51
CA MET A 201 -8.28 6.40 -13.40
C MET A 201 -8.45 5.10 -12.61
N ILE A 202 -7.56 4.82 -11.67
CA ILE A 202 -7.62 3.61 -10.82
C ILE A 202 -8.90 3.59 -10.00
N ASP A 203 -9.27 4.69 -9.34
CA ASP A 203 -10.48 4.80 -8.51
C ASP A 203 -11.77 4.61 -9.33
N ALA A 204 -11.77 5.11 -10.58
CA ALA A 204 -12.96 5.06 -11.43
C ALA A 204 -13.16 3.73 -12.16
N VAL A 205 -12.09 3.02 -12.49
CA VAL A 205 -12.12 1.87 -13.43
C VAL A 205 -11.63 0.58 -12.77
N GLY A 206 -10.74 0.67 -11.77
CA GLY A 206 -10.00 -0.45 -11.23
C GLY A 206 -8.66 -0.67 -11.93
N PHE A 207 -7.59 -0.89 -11.15
CA PHE A 207 -6.24 -1.03 -11.71
C PHE A 207 -6.08 -2.32 -12.54
N GLU A 208 -6.86 -3.35 -12.25
CA GLU A 208 -6.87 -4.62 -13.00
C GLU A 208 -7.31 -4.46 -14.45
N ARG A 209 -8.09 -3.44 -14.76
CA ARG A 209 -8.56 -3.14 -16.12
C ARG A 209 -7.62 -2.26 -16.93
N LEU A 210 -6.70 -1.58 -16.25
CA LEU A 210 -5.77 -0.63 -16.86
C LEU A 210 -4.43 -1.30 -17.16
N LEU A 211 -3.82 -0.93 -18.28
CA LEU A 211 -2.46 -1.30 -18.66
C LEU A 211 -1.68 -0.02 -18.99
N PHE A 212 -0.66 0.27 -18.21
CA PHE A 212 0.07 1.52 -18.29
C PHE A 212 1.30 1.37 -19.20
N GLU A 213 1.38 2.11 -20.28
CA GLU A 213 2.61 2.16 -21.09
C GLU A 213 3.71 2.85 -20.28
N ALA A 214 4.76 2.13 -19.95
CA ALA A 214 5.88 2.60 -19.15
C ALA A 214 7.22 2.20 -19.81
N PRO A 215 7.61 2.89 -20.90
CA PRO A 215 8.81 2.53 -21.65
C PRO A 215 10.10 2.81 -20.88
N LEU A 216 10.08 3.76 -19.93
CA LEU A 216 11.26 4.14 -19.15
C LEU A 216 11.32 3.43 -17.80
N ARG A 217 12.55 3.09 -17.37
CA ARG A 217 12.78 2.45 -16.07
C ARG A 217 12.23 3.27 -14.89
N SER A 218 12.38 4.59 -14.90
CA SER A 218 11.85 5.47 -13.85
C SER A 218 10.34 5.34 -13.71
N GLN A 219 9.62 5.27 -14.84
CA GLN A 219 8.19 5.09 -14.89
C GLN A 219 7.76 3.72 -14.37
N GLN A 220 8.44 2.64 -14.81
CA GLN A 220 8.21 1.28 -14.30
C GLN A 220 8.40 1.20 -12.79
N ALA A 221 9.49 1.78 -12.28
CA ALA A 221 9.77 1.83 -10.85
C ALA A 221 8.71 2.63 -10.09
N TRP A 222 8.27 3.76 -10.64
CA TRP A 222 7.21 4.57 -10.04
C TRP A 222 5.89 3.80 -9.92
N PHE A 223 5.42 3.18 -11.01
CA PHE A 223 4.18 2.39 -10.98
C PHE A 223 4.26 1.22 -9.99
N ILE A 224 5.38 0.48 -10.00
CA ILE A 224 5.56 -0.66 -9.08
C ILE A 224 5.62 -0.20 -7.62
N SER A 225 6.26 0.94 -7.33
CA SER A 225 6.36 1.46 -5.96
C SER A 225 5.04 2.03 -5.45
N ASN A 226 4.23 2.67 -6.29
CA ASN A 226 3.01 3.37 -5.89
C ASN A 226 1.73 2.54 -6.10
N CYS A 227 1.69 1.63 -7.10
CA CYS A 227 0.54 0.80 -7.41
C CYS A 227 0.73 -0.68 -7.03
N GLY A 228 1.94 -1.06 -6.61
CA GLY A 228 2.28 -2.44 -6.26
C GLY A 228 2.84 -3.26 -7.42
N GLY A 229 3.44 -4.42 -7.08
CA GLY A 229 4.08 -5.32 -8.06
C GLY A 229 3.14 -5.93 -9.10
N ASP A 230 1.84 -5.91 -8.82
CA ASP A 230 0.79 -6.48 -9.67
C ASP A 230 0.17 -5.44 -10.63
N VAL A 231 0.76 -4.26 -10.74
CA VAL A 231 0.38 -3.28 -11.77
C VAL A 231 0.68 -3.82 -13.17
N ASN A 232 -0.24 -3.57 -14.13
CA ASN A 232 -0.05 -3.99 -15.52
C ASN A 232 0.78 -2.94 -16.27
N LEU A 233 1.88 -3.37 -16.88
CA LEU A 233 2.82 -2.48 -17.58
C LEU A 233 2.95 -2.86 -19.07
N GLY A 234 2.93 -1.86 -19.92
CA GLY A 234 3.08 -1.98 -21.36
C GLY A 234 4.29 -1.25 -21.93
N ASN A 235 4.51 -1.42 -23.21
CA ASN A 235 5.64 -0.85 -23.95
C ASN A 235 7.02 -1.19 -23.37
N VAL A 236 7.12 -2.32 -22.66
CA VAL A 236 8.38 -2.82 -22.13
C VAL A 236 9.26 -3.28 -23.30
N ALA A 237 10.51 -2.81 -23.34
CA ALA A 237 11.45 -3.30 -24.35
C ALA A 237 11.77 -4.78 -24.11
N PRO A 238 12.00 -5.59 -25.15
CA PRO A 238 12.35 -7.01 -24.99
C PRO A 238 13.54 -7.24 -24.05
N ALA A 239 14.57 -6.41 -24.12
CA ALA A 239 15.75 -6.48 -23.26
C ALA A 239 15.45 -6.14 -21.78
N ASP A 240 14.34 -5.48 -21.50
CA ASP A 240 13.96 -5.05 -20.17
C ASP A 240 12.97 -5.99 -19.48
N ALA A 241 12.50 -7.06 -20.12
CA ALA A 241 11.48 -7.96 -19.56
C ALA A 241 11.89 -8.54 -18.20
N ILE A 242 13.12 -9.06 -18.06
CA ILE A 242 13.66 -9.54 -16.77
C ILE A 242 13.93 -8.35 -15.83
N ALA A 243 14.39 -7.22 -16.34
CA ALA A 243 14.68 -6.04 -15.53
C ALA A 243 13.40 -5.49 -14.86
N VAL A 244 12.25 -5.50 -15.53
CA VAL A 244 10.94 -5.17 -14.94
C VAL A 244 10.58 -6.17 -13.83
N GLU A 245 10.82 -7.46 -14.02
CA GLU A 245 10.57 -8.45 -12.99
C GLU A 245 11.46 -8.25 -11.77
N THR A 246 12.71 -7.81 -11.94
CA THR A 246 13.55 -7.44 -10.78
C THR A 246 13.02 -6.22 -10.03
N LEU A 247 12.33 -5.29 -10.70
CA LEU A 247 11.61 -4.20 -10.03
C LEU A 247 10.40 -4.73 -9.26
N ARG A 248 9.58 -5.61 -9.89
CA ARG A 248 8.37 -6.18 -9.28
C ARG A 248 8.67 -7.02 -8.03
N THR A 249 9.78 -7.71 -8.05
CA THR A 249 10.24 -8.56 -6.94
C THR A 249 11.15 -7.85 -5.95
N GLY A 250 11.47 -6.56 -6.17
CA GLY A 250 12.28 -5.78 -5.25
C GLY A 250 13.78 -6.09 -5.26
N LEU A 251 14.28 -6.80 -6.28
CA LEU A 251 15.71 -7.12 -6.42
C LEU A 251 16.55 -5.92 -6.87
N ARG A 252 15.91 -4.78 -7.20
CA ARG A 252 16.59 -3.54 -7.57
C ARG A 252 16.44 -2.49 -6.49
N GLY A 253 17.48 -1.67 -6.31
CA GLY A 253 17.48 -0.55 -5.36
C GLY A 253 16.30 0.41 -5.51
N ASP A 254 15.80 0.60 -6.74
CA ASP A 254 14.62 1.45 -7.04
C ASP A 254 13.35 1.00 -6.28
N THR A 255 13.19 -0.30 -6.03
CA THR A 255 11.98 -0.89 -5.43
C THR A 255 12.27 -1.80 -4.22
N LEU A 256 13.54 -1.98 -3.85
CA LEU A 256 13.94 -2.86 -2.75
C LEU A 256 13.17 -2.55 -1.46
N LEU A 257 13.14 -1.28 -1.07
CA LEU A 257 12.47 -0.86 0.16
C LEU A 257 10.95 -1.03 0.09
N SER A 258 10.33 -0.70 -1.03
CA SER A 258 8.88 -0.81 -1.21
C SER A 258 8.38 -2.26 -1.34
N ARG A 259 9.26 -3.21 -1.68
CA ARG A 259 8.87 -4.61 -1.93
C ARG A 259 9.34 -5.60 -0.85
N HIS A 260 10.54 -5.42 -0.29
CA HIS A 260 11.06 -6.27 0.78
C HIS A 260 10.96 -5.61 2.16
N VAL A 261 11.02 -4.29 2.19
CA VAL A 261 10.68 -3.52 3.37
C VAL A 261 9.26 -3.02 3.15
N ALA A 262 8.26 -3.88 3.39
CA ALA A 262 6.86 -3.50 3.28
C ALA A 262 6.65 -2.20 4.05
N SER A 263 6.23 -1.14 3.38
CA SER A 263 5.78 0.06 4.08
C SER A 263 4.52 -0.34 4.84
N THR A 264 4.64 -0.50 6.13
CA THR A 264 3.48 -0.70 6.98
C THR A 264 2.55 0.50 6.79
N ARG A 265 1.32 0.25 6.33
CA ARG A 265 0.32 1.33 6.29
C ARG A 265 0.05 1.78 7.72
N VAL A 266 0.42 3.03 8.03
CA VAL A 266 0.20 3.61 9.36
C VAL A 266 -0.85 4.70 9.26
N THR A 267 -1.93 4.53 10.01
CA THR A 267 -3.05 5.49 10.08
C THR A 267 -3.04 6.17 11.44
N LEU A 268 -3.14 7.48 11.48
CA LEU A 268 -3.34 8.25 12.70
C LEU A 268 -4.84 8.53 12.88
N ALA A 269 -5.42 8.06 13.98
CA ALA A 269 -6.86 8.11 14.20
C ALA A 269 -7.21 8.54 15.63
N LEU A 270 -8.44 9.04 15.84
CA LEU A 270 -8.89 9.63 17.10
C LEU A 270 -10.07 8.87 17.72
N GLY A 271 -9.92 8.50 18.99
CA GLY A 271 -11.00 8.12 19.89
C GLY A 271 -11.57 6.71 19.71
N PRO A 272 -12.54 6.30 20.55
CA PRO A 272 -13.02 4.93 20.60
C PRO A 272 -13.78 4.49 19.35
N GLY A 273 -14.39 5.42 18.60
CA GLY A 273 -15.06 5.09 17.34
C GLY A 273 -14.09 4.59 16.26
N ALA A 274 -12.94 5.24 16.13
CA ALA A 274 -11.87 4.81 15.23
C ALA A 274 -11.22 3.49 15.71
N ALA A 275 -11.10 3.29 17.03
CA ALA A 275 -10.65 2.03 17.60
C ALA A 275 -11.53 0.84 17.18
N LEU A 276 -12.86 1.00 17.27
CA LEU A 276 -13.82 -0.01 16.85
C LEU A 276 -13.72 -0.34 15.36
N GLN A 277 -13.51 0.68 14.53
CA GLN A 277 -13.35 0.47 13.09
C GLN A 277 -12.05 -0.28 12.79
N ALA A 278 -10.92 0.15 13.34
CA ALA A 278 -9.62 -0.51 13.16
C ALA A 278 -9.65 -1.98 13.66
N ALA A 279 -10.36 -2.24 14.78
CA ALA A 279 -10.54 -3.61 15.28
C ALA A 279 -11.35 -4.50 14.32
N ARG A 280 -12.40 -3.96 13.67
CA ARG A 280 -13.18 -4.67 12.63
C ARG A 280 -12.35 -4.95 11.39
N ASP A 281 -11.49 -4.00 11.00
CA ASP A 281 -10.59 -4.14 9.85
C ASP A 281 -9.40 -5.07 10.15
N GLY A 282 -9.28 -5.53 11.39
CA GLY A 282 -8.24 -6.45 11.86
C GLY A 282 -6.85 -5.81 11.86
N GLU A 283 -6.77 -4.50 12.02
CA GLU A 283 -5.50 -3.77 12.12
C GLU A 283 -4.82 -3.96 13.46
N ILE A 284 -3.52 -3.68 13.51
CA ILE A 284 -2.76 -3.59 14.77
C ILE A 284 -2.98 -2.19 15.33
N ILE A 285 -3.46 -2.10 16.56
CA ILE A 285 -3.85 -0.83 17.18
C ILE A 285 -2.89 -0.46 18.31
N VAL A 286 -2.23 0.69 18.18
CA VAL A 286 -1.40 1.29 19.23
C VAL A 286 -2.24 2.36 19.93
N VAL A 287 -2.67 2.10 21.15
CA VAL A 287 -3.43 3.09 21.92
C VAL A 287 -2.48 4.05 22.63
N ILE A 288 -2.71 5.35 22.44
CA ILE A 288 -1.86 6.44 22.91
C ILE A 288 -2.70 7.44 23.72
N ASP A 289 -2.42 7.51 25.03
CA ASP A 289 -2.92 8.48 26.00
C ASP A 289 -1.70 8.93 26.83
N ALA A 290 -0.96 9.90 26.32
CA ALA A 290 0.33 10.30 26.85
C ALA A 290 0.19 10.96 28.25
N LEU A 291 -0.89 11.70 28.46
CA LEU A 291 -1.22 12.33 29.73
C LEU A 291 -2.61 11.91 30.24
N ARG A 292 -2.69 10.66 30.85
CA ARG A 292 -1.58 9.90 31.46
C ARG A 292 -1.70 8.39 31.30
N ALA A 293 -2.82 7.83 30.83
CA ALA A 293 -3.11 6.40 30.96
C ALA A 293 -2.02 5.50 30.37
N SER A 294 -1.60 5.76 29.12
CA SER A 294 -0.53 4.98 28.47
C SER A 294 0.80 5.07 29.22
N SER A 295 1.17 6.26 29.65
CA SER A 295 2.40 6.48 30.43
C SER A 295 2.36 5.78 31.80
N THR A 296 1.20 5.73 32.46
CA THR A 296 1.00 5.01 33.70
C THR A 296 1.12 3.50 33.52
N ILE A 297 0.51 2.94 32.46
CA ILE A 297 0.60 1.51 32.12
C ILE A 297 2.05 1.11 31.83
N VAL A 298 2.76 1.89 31.01
CA VAL A 298 4.18 1.63 30.70
C VAL A 298 5.03 1.67 31.96
N ALA A 299 4.86 2.69 32.82
CA ALA A 299 5.61 2.81 34.08
C ALA A 299 5.30 1.66 35.03
N ALA A 300 4.03 1.28 35.20
CA ALA A 300 3.63 0.17 36.08
C ALA A 300 4.32 -1.15 35.66
N LEU A 301 4.23 -1.52 34.40
CA LEU A 301 4.86 -2.74 33.87
C LEU A 301 6.40 -2.67 33.92
N ALA A 302 7.00 -1.49 33.69
CA ALA A 302 8.44 -1.29 33.80
C ALA A 302 8.96 -1.50 35.23
N HIS A 303 8.12 -1.22 36.24
CA HIS A 303 8.45 -1.36 37.65
C HIS A 303 7.90 -2.64 38.30
N GLY A 304 7.59 -3.66 37.47
CA GLY A 304 7.37 -5.03 37.94
C GLY A 304 5.92 -5.43 38.16
N VAL A 305 4.95 -4.57 37.91
CA VAL A 305 3.54 -4.99 37.84
C VAL A 305 3.43 -6.10 36.81
N ARG A 306 2.79 -7.23 37.17
CA ARG A 306 2.71 -8.43 36.32
C ARG A 306 1.75 -8.23 35.16
N THR A 307 0.54 -7.72 35.46
CA THR A 307 -0.50 -7.43 34.48
C THR A 307 -1.21 -6.13 34.77
N VAL A 308 -1.72 -5.46 33.73
CA VAL A 308 -2.63 -4.33 33.87
C VAL A 308 -3.94 -4.67 33.17
N ARG A 309 -5.04 -4.70 33.92
CA ARG A 309 -6.39 -4.87 33.38
C ARG A 309 -7.07 -3.50 33.26
N PRO A 310 -7.15 -2.91 32.06
CA PRO A 310 -7.89 -1.68 31.86
C PRO A 310 -9.39 -1.97 31.88
N VAL A 311 -10.16 -1.12 32.59
CA VAL A 311 -11.63 -1.21 32.66
C VAL A 311 -12.25 0.15 32.36
N ALA A 312 -13.38 0.14 31.66
CA ALA A 312 -14.03 1.38 31.21
C ALA A 312 -14.76 2.10 32.35
N SER A 313 -15.35 1.36 33.29
CA SER A 313 -16.14 1.94 34.37
C SER A 313 -15.46 1.82 35.74
N VAL A 314 -15.80 2.75 36.64
CA VAL A 314 -15.34 2.71 38.03
C VAL A 314 -15.87 1.47 38.76
N ALA A 315 -17.08 1.04 38.44
CA ALA A 315 -17.73 -0.13 39.05
C ALA A 315 -16.96 -1.44 38.75
N GLU A 316 -16.28 -1.51 37.59
CA GLU A 316 -15.45 -2.67 37.20
C GLU A 316 -14.03 -2.62 37.76
N CYS A 317 -13.63 -1.45 38.32
CA CYS A 317 -12.29 -1.27 38.94
C CYS A 317 -12.24 -1.87 40.33
N VAL A 318 -12.32 -3.20 40.41
CA VAL A 318 -12.37 -3.99 41.63
C VAL A 318 -11.20 -4.95 41.69
N GLY A 319 -10.53 -5.02 42.84
CA GLY A 319 -9.38 -5.89 43.09
C GLY A 319 -8.55 -5.37 44.28
N ASP A 320 -7.52 -6.14 44.64
CA ASP A 320 -6.63 -5.80 45.74
C ASP A 320 -5.64 -4.66 45.40
N PHE A 321 -5.43 -4.40 44.14
CA PHE A 321 -4.54 -3.36 43.67
C PHE A 321 -5.17 -2.61 42.50
N THR A 322 -5.63 -1.40 42.79
CA THR A 322 -6.44 -0.60 41.86
C THR A 322 -5.85 0.80 41.69
N ALA A 323 -5.97 1.35 40.49
CA ALA A 323 -5.61 2.74 40.23
C ALA A 323 -6.64 3.41 39.28
N GLY A 324 -6.74 4.71 39.38
CA GLY A 324 -7.61 5.43 38.48
C GLY A 324 -7.87 6.88 38.80
N GLU A 325 -8.44 7.57 37.81
CA GLU A 325 -8.79 8.98 37.90
C GLU A 325 -10.12 9.29 37.21
N ARG A 326 -10.72 10.39 37.63
CA ARG A 326 -11.73 11.13 36.85
C ARG A 326 -11.41 12.61 36.91
N GLY A 327 -11.32 13.26 35.74
CA GLY A 327 -10.95 14.67 35.62
C GLY A 327 -9.56 14.99 36.18
N GLY A 328 -8.59 14.07 36.07
CA GLY A 328 -7.22 14.20 36.59
C GLY A 328 -7.06 13.97 38.09
N ARG A 329 -8.13 13.66 38.81
CA ARG A 329 -8.12 13.43 40.28
C ARG A 329 -8.30 11.97 40.61
N LYS A 330 -7.56 11.50 41.64
CA LYS A 330 -7.70 10.13 42.14
C LYS A 330 -9.16 9.85 42.54
N ILE A 331 -9.65 8.68 42.16
CA ILE A 331 -10.95 8.18 42.57
C ILE A 331 -10.87 7.70 44.03
N ALA A 332 -11.83 8.14 44.86
CA ALA A 332 -11.90 7.72 46.24
C ALA A 332 -12.07 6.20 46.35
N GLY A 333 -11.34 5.56 47.28
CA GLY A 333 -11.39 4.12 47.50
C GLY A 333 -10.40 3.30 46.65
N LEU A 334 -9.81 3.85 45.60
CA LEU A 334 -8.77 3.16 44.83
C LEU A 334 -7.40 3.26 45.54
N THR A 335 -6.52 2.27 45.32
CA THR A 335 -5.19 2.18 45.94
C THR A 335 -4.30 3.34 45.49
N LEU A 336 -4.20 3.56 44.17
CA LEU A 336 -3.38 4.62 43.55
C LEU A 336 -4.21 5.54 42.68
N ASP A 337 -3.65 6.68 42.26
CA ASP A 337 -4.19 7.48 41.18
C ASP A 337 -3.60 7.06 39.82
N ASN A 338 -3.97 7.77 38.74
CA ASN A 338 -3.39 7.57 37.42
C ASN A 338 -2.10 8.39 37.26
N SER A 339 -1.10 8.13 38.09
CA SER A 339 0.21 8.78 38.07
C SER A 339 1.32 7.78 37.76
N PRO A 340 2.10 7.95 36.68
CA PRO A 340 3.24 7.06 36.41
C PRO A 340 4.27 7.09 37.53
N LEU A 341 4.41 8.23 38.20
CA LEU A 341 5.34 8.37 39.34
C LEU A 341 4.95 7.54 40.57
N SER A 342 3.67 7.14 40.67
CA SER A 342 3.23 6.24 41.76
C SER A 342 3.85 4.85 41.70
N PHE A 343 4.45 4.48 40.57
CA PHE A 343 5.10 3.18 40.35
C PHE A 343 6.62 3.26 40.43
N VAL A 344 7.20 4.45 40.43
CA VAL A 344 8.66 4.65 40.46
C VAL A 344 9.15 4.61 41.89
N GLY A 345 10.02 3.65 42.21
CA GLY A 345 10.66 3.52 43.52
C GLY A 345 10.00 2.54 44.51
N ASP A 346 8.75 2.11 44.22
CA ASP A 346 8.07 1.10 45.03
C ASP A 346 8.16 -0.29 44.39
N ASP A 347 8.00 -1.35 45.17
CA ASP A 347 8.04 -2.73 44.70
C ASP A 347 6.61 -3.27 44.50
N TYR A 348 6.17 -3.30 43.25
CA TYR A 348 4.88 -3.86 42.87
C TYR A 348 5.02 -5.18 42.11
N ARG A 349 6.15 -5.86 42.24
CA ARG A 349 6.41 -7.14 41.56
C ARG A 349 5.31 -8.15 41.87
N GLU A 350 4.92 -8.88 40.79
CA GLU A 350 3.89 -9.91 40.83
C GLU A 350 2.47 -9.43 41.18
N ARG A 351 2.21 -8.12 41.23
CA ARG A 351 0.85 -7.60 41.45
C ARG A 351 0.11 -7.42 40.13
N ASP A 352 -1.19 -7.67 40.17
CA ASP A 352 -2.12 -7.41 39.04
C ASP A 352 -2.84 -6.10 39.30
N LEU A 353 -2.65 -5.14 38.40
CA LEU A 353 -3.27 -3.81 38.50
C LEU A 353 -4.59 -3.78 37.74
N VAL A 354 -5.64 -3.26 38.37
CA VAL A 354 -6.87 -2.83 37.64
C VAL A 354 -6.86 -1.32 37.52
N LEU A 355 -6.95 -0.83 36.29
CA LEU A 355 -6.85 0.60 35.96
C LEU A 355 -8.11 1.12 35.28
N THR A 356 -8.63 2.26 35.76
CA THR A 356 -9.72 2.98 35.07
C THR A 356 -9.39 4.46 34.91
N THR A 357 -9.56 4.97 33.67
CA THR A 357 -9.29 6.38 33.34
C THR A 357 -10.44 6.96 32.50
N THR A 358 -10.39 8.25 32.26
CA THR A 358 -11.47 8.96 31.55
C THR A 358 -11.54 8.58 30.07
N ASN A 359 -10.39 8.48 29.37
CA ASN A 359 -10.35 8.27 27.90
C ASN A 359 -9.55 7.00 27.50
N GLY A 360 -8.34 6.82 28.01
CA GLY A 360 -7.42 5.79 27.54
C GLY A 360 -7.95 4.35 27.73
N THR A 361 -8.59 4.05 28.87
CA THR A 361 -9.13 2.70 29.12
C THR A 361 -10.35 2.39 28.25
N GLU A 362 -11.16 3.37 27.86
CA GLU A 362 -12.26 3.22 26.93
C GLU A 362 -11.74 2.91 25.51
N CYS A 363 -10.69 3.61 25.07
CA CYS A 363 -10.03 3.33 23.78
C CYS A 363 -9.42 1.94 23.74
N ILE A 364 -8.78 1.47 24.83
CA ILE A 364 -8.24 0.11 24.92
C ILE A 364 -9.36 -0.92 24.86
N ALA A 365 -10.47 -0.72 25.56
CA ALA A 365 -11.63 -1.62 25.54
C ALA A 365 -12.25 -1.70 24.14
N ALA A 366 -12.41 -0.57 23.47
CA ALA A 366 -12.91 -0.48 22.10
C ALA A 366 -11.96 -1.21 21.11
N ALA A 367 -10.66 -0.97 21.21
CA ALA A 367 -9.66 -1.64 20.38
C ALA A 367 -9.64 -3.16 20.60
N ALA A 368 -9.87 -3.62 21.84
CA ALA A 368 -9.86 -5.03 22.22
C ALA A 368 -11.19 -5.76 21.93
N SER A 369 -12.19 -5.10 21.34
CA SER A 369 -13.51 -5.70 21.07
C SER A 369 -13.54 -6.66 19.86
N GLY A 370 -12.47 -6.72 19.06
CA GLY A 370 -12.35 -7.63 17.92
C GLY A 370 -12.23 -9.10 18.34
N ALA A 371 -12.51 -10.02 17.40
CA ALA A 371 -12.39 -11.47 17.65
C ALA A 371 -10.96 -11.92 17.99
N GLU A 372 -9.97 -11.27 17.41
CA GLU A 372 -8.53 -11.48 17.67
C GLU A 372 -7.87 -10.11 17.92
N PRO A 373 -7.94 -9.58 19.15
CA PRO A 373 -7.45 -8.25 19.44
C PRO A 373 -5.93 -8.12 19.24
N ARG A 374 -5.52 -7.17 18.39
CA ARG A 374 -4.13 -6.81 18.12
C ARG A 374 -3.83 -5.44 18.71
N VAL A 375 -3.83 -5.37 20.03
CA VAL A 375 -3.74 -4.10 20.76
C VAL A 375 -2.44 -4.03 21.53
N LEU A 376 -1.82 -2.86 21.49
CA LEU A 376 -0.67 -2.51 22.31
C LEU A 376 -0.78 -1.04 22.77
N VAL A 377 0.04 -0.67 23.76
CA VAL A 377 0.04 0.67 24.31
C VAL A 377 1.39 1.34 24.04
N GLY A 378 1.32 2.54 23.45
CA GLY A 378 2.47 3.38 23.13
C GLY A 378 2.37 4.75 23.79
N THR A 379 3.52 5.35 24.04
CA THR A 379 3.64 6.70 24.57
C THR A 379 5.06 7.22 24.29
N LEU A 380 5.35 8.47 24.64
CA LEU A 380 6.70 9.02 24.46
C LEU A 380 7.76 8.22 25.26
N LEU A 381 7.38 7.62 26.40
CA LEU A 381 8.30 6.84 27.26
C LEU A 381 8.87 5.58 26.60
N ASN A 382 8.27 5.05 25.52
CA ASN A 382 8.66 3.79 24.88
C ASN A 382 8.57 3.83 23.34
N VAL A 383 8.85 4.97 22.71
CA VAL A 383 8.74 5.21 21.26
C VAL A 383 9.45 4.15 20.45
N THR A 384 10.77 4.00 20.68
CA THR A 384 11.61 3.08 19.90
C THR A 384 11.21 1.62 20.07
N ALA A 385 10.88 1.20 21.30
CA ALA A 385 10.42 -0.15 21.59
C ALA A 385 9.07 -0.44 20.88
N THR A 386 8.13 0.50 20.97
CA THR A 386 6.82 0.39 20.32
C THR A 386 6.96 0.33 18.79
N ALA A 387 7.73 1.24 18.20
CA ALA A 387 7.95 1.29 16.75
C ALA A 387 8.53 -0.03 16.22
N ARG A 388 9.61 -0.54 16.86
CA ARG A 388 10.22 -1.83 16.48
C ARG A 388 9.24 -3.01 16.61
N TYR A 389 8.50 -3.06 17.71
CA TYR A 389 7.58 -4.17 17.95
C TYR A 389 6.42 -4.18 16.96
N VAL A 390 5.77 -3.02 16.76
CA VAL A 390 4.62 -2.91 15.88
C VAL A 390 4.99 -3.10 14.41
N ASP A 391 6.14 -2.59 13.98
CA ASP A 391 6.65 -2.78 12.61
C ASP A 391 6.93 -4.27 12.32
N ALA A 392 7.61 -4.96 13.23
CA ALA A 392 7.86 -6.40 13.10
C ALA A 392 6.56 -7.22 13.11
N TRP A 393 5.59 -6.84 13.93
CA TRP A 393 4.28 -7.50 13.99
C TRP A 393 3.48 -7.27 12.70
N ALA A 394 3.40 -6.04 12.24
CA ALA A 394 2.69 -5.66 11.03
C ALA A 394 3.24 -6.37 9.77
N ARG A 395 4.55 -6.43 9.64
CA ARG A 395 5.22 -7.16 8.53
C ARG A 395 4.94 -8.65 8.59
N ARG A 396 5.02 -9.27 9.77
CA ARG A 396 4.78 -10.70 9.93
C ARG A 396 3.35 -11.10 9.54
N GLU A 397 2.36 -10.25 9.86
CA GLU A 397 0.95 -10.55 9.59
C GLU A 397 0.40 -9.87 8.33
N GLY A 398 1.19 -9.02 7.66
CA GLY A 398 0.76 -8.27 6.46
C GLY A 398 -0.38 -7.29 6.75
N ARG A 399 -0.39 -6.67 7.94
CA ARG A 399 -1.51 -5.82 8.40
C ARG A 399 -1.13 -4.35 8.49
N GLY A 400 -2.16 -3.49 8.37
CA GLY A 400 -2.04 -2.08 8.68
C GLY A 400 -1.91 -1.84 10.20
N VAL A 401 -1.43 -0.65 10.53
CA VAL A 401 -1.28 -0.16 11.91
C VAL A 401 -2.11 1.10 12.09
N THR A 402 -2.92 1.13 13.14
CA THR A 402 -3.60 2.35 13.58
C THR A 402 -2.93 2.88 14.85
N LEU A 403 -2.30 4.05 14.76
CA LEU A 403 -1.87 4.85 15.90
C LEU A 403 -3.09 5.62 16.41
N LEU A 404 -3.70 5.10 17.47
CA LEU A 404 -4.95 5.60 18.01
C LEU A 404 -4.67 6.59 19.15
N VAL A 405 -4.85 7.89 18.90
CA VAL A 405 -4.80 8.90 19.96
C VAL A 405 -6.12 8.88 20.73
N ALA A 406 -6.04 8.76 22.06
CA ALA A 406 -7.24 8.70 22.88
C ALA A 406 -7.99 10.03 22.90
N GLY A 407 -7.25 11.13 22.82
CA GLY A 407 -7.81 12.47 22.86
C GLY A 407 -8.43 12.82 24.21
N ARG A 408 -9.21 13.91 24.23
CA ARG A 408 -9.92 14.37 25.42
C ARG A 408 -11.32 14.84 25.03
N ASN A 409 -12.36 14.18 25.56
CA ASN A 409 -13.77 14.50 25.26
C ASN A 409 -14.07 14.54 23.73
N ASN A 410 -13.48 13.63 22.96
CA ASN A 410 -13.49 13.57 21.49
C ASN A 410 -12.71 14.69 20.76
N ASP A 411 -11.97 15.53 21.49
CA ASP A 411 -11.06 16.50 20.90
C ASP A 411 -9.62 15.96 20.87
N ILE A 412 -8.81 16.49 19.96
CA ILE A 412 -7.41 16.09 19.78
C ILE A 412 -6.58 16.55 20.99
N ALA A 413 -5.89 15.61 21.65
CA ALA A 413 -4.86 15.91 22.63
C ALA A 413 -3.50 16.03 21.93
N VAL A 414 -2.88 17.20 22.00
CA VAL A 414 -1.64 17.53 21.29
C VAL A 414 -0.50 16.59 21.70
N GLU A 415 -0.37 16.30 22.97
CA GLU A 415 0.64 15.37 23.51
C GLU A 415 0.50 13.94 23.01
N ASP A 416 -0.73 13.47 22.76
CA ASP A 416 -0.99 12.15 22.18
C ASP A 416 -0.53 12.12 20.71
N VAL A 417 -0.83 13.19 19.96
CA VAL A 417 -0.41 13.31 18.55
C VAL A 417 1.12 13.39 18.45
N ILE A 418 1.78 14.12 19.33
CA ILE A 418 3.25 14.18 19.38
C ILE A 418 3.82 12.77 19.61
N ALA A 419 3.32 12.03 20.60
CA ALA A 419 3.79 10.66 20.87
C ALA A 419 3.53 9.72 19.68
N ALA A 420 2.37 9.81 19.04
CA ALA A 420 2.03 9.03 17.86
C ALA A 420 2.96 9.36 16.67
N THR A 421 3.22 10.65 16.44
CA THR A 421 4.12 11.12 15.36
C THR A 421 5.55 10.61 15.58
N GLU A 422 6.05 10.64 16.80
CA GLU A 422 7.38 10.12 17.16
C GLU A 422 7.47 8.60 16.97
N ILE A 423 6.41 7.84 17.31
CA ILE A 423 6.35 6.39 17.05
C ILE A 423 6.38 6.12 15.54
N ALA A 424 5.56 6.85 14.75
CA ALA A 424 5.56 6.71 13.30
C ALA A 424 6.91 7.07 12.67
N ALA A 425 7.55 8.15 13.13
CA ALA A 425 8.86 8.59 12.64
C ALA A 425 9.98 7.58 12.96
N ALA A 426 9.82 6.78 14.01
CA ALA A 426 10.75 5.70 14.36
C ALA A 426 10.50 4.40 13.59
N MET A 427 9.40 4.30 12.83
CA MET A 427 9.12 3.15 11.96
C MET A 427 9.73 3.38 10.57
N PRO A 428 10.47 2.40 10.01
CA PRO A 428 11.12 2.58 8.71
C PRO A 428 10.09 2.66 7.56
N ASN A 429 10.18 3.69 6.72
CA ASN A 429 9.40 3.85 5.48
C ASN A 429 7.87 3.76 5.67
N CYS A 430 7.35 4.34 6.76
CA CYS A 430 5.93 4.32 7.07
C CYS A 430 5.32 5.73 6.84
N PRO A 431 4.75 6.03 5.66
CA PRO A 431 4.02 7.27 5.46
C PRO A 431 2.79 7.28 6.37
N LEU A 432 2.71 8.28 7.24
CA LEU A 432 1.58 8.48 8.13
C LEU A 432 0.40 9.03 7.32
N ARG A 433 -0.78 8.43 7.49
CA ARG A 433 -2.05 8.83 6.86
C ARG A 433 -3.11 9.02 7.95
N GLY A 434 -4.28 9.51 7.57
CA GLY A 434 -5.44 9.66 8.47
C GLY A 434 -5.95 11.09 8.55
N ASP A 435 -7.04 11.28 9.30
CA ASP A 435 -7.72 12.58 9.46
C ASP A 435 -7.10 13.45 10.56
N VAL A 436 -6.13 12.94 11.30
CA VAL A 436 -5.39 13.68 12.33
C VAL A 436 -4.04 14.08 11.76
N GLU A 437 -3.75 15.39 11.76
CA GLU A 437 -2.47 15.89 11.27
C GLU A 437 -1.31 15.59 12.23
N PRO A 438 -0.16 15.08 11.73
CA PRO A 438 1.02 14.84 12.56
C PRO A 438 1.54 16.11 13.23
N ARG A 439 2.08 15.97 14.44
CA ARG A 439 2.74 17.05 15.17
C ARG A 439 4.15 16.67 15.58
N TYR A 440 5.11 17.44 15.08
CA TYR A 440 6.52 17.29 15.43
C TYR A 440 6.87 18.25 16.56
N SER A 441 7.69 17.81 17.51
CA SER A 441 8.16 18.61 18.63
C SER A 441 9.68 18.67 18.66
N SER A 442 10.21 19.84 19.00
CA SER A 442 11.63 20.03 19.30
C SER A 442 11.89 20.20 20.81
N ASP A 443 10.83 20.32 21.62
CA ASP A 443 10.90 20.49 23.09
C ASP A 443 9.66 19.80 23.74
N PHE A 444 9.74 18.48 23.91
CA PHE A 444 8.66 17.68 24.50
C PHE A 444 8.19 18.20 25.87
N PRO A 445 9.07 18.54 26.84
CA PRO A 445 8.66 19.08 28.13
C PRO A 445 7.81 20.35 28.00
N ARG A 446 8.19 21.25 27.12
CA ARG A 446 7.44 22.49 26.91
C ARG A 446 6.08 22.22 26.28
N ASP A 447 6.05 21.45 25.18
CA ASP A 447 4.82 21.19 24.46
C ASP A 447 3.81 20.40 25.31
N PHE A 448 4.27 19.48 26.14
CA PHE A 448 3.42 18.76 27.09
C PHE A 448 2.88 19.68 28.20
N LEU A 449 3.70 20.60 28.74
CA LEU A 449 3.25 21.57 29.73
C LEU A 449 2.26 22.58 29.15
N ASP A 450 2.45 22.99 27.90
CA ASP A 450 1.64 23.96 27.18
C ASP A 450 0.37 23.34 26.58
N SER A 451 0.25 22.00 26.56
CA SER A 451 -0.98 21.33 26.14
C SER A 451 -2.14 21.58 27.11
N GLU A 452 -3.38 21.36 26.65
CA GLU A 452 -4.55 21.56 27.52
C GLU A 452 -4.53 20.59 28.71
N SER A 453 -4.24 19.30 28.46
CA SER A 453 -4.12 18.29 29.53
C SER A 453 -2.97 18.61 30.48
N GLY A 454 -1.84 19.08 29.93
CA GLY A 454 -0.69 19.50 30.73
C GLY A 454 -1.01 20.65 31.67
N ARG A 455 -1.61 21.72 31.15
CA ARG A 455 -2.04 22.88 31.97
C ARG A 455 -3.01 22.46 33.09
N ASN A 456 -3.99 21.60 32.78
CA ASN A 456 -4.93 21.09 33.76
C ASN A 456 -4.24 20.26 34.87
N LEU A 457 -3.30 19.40 34.50
CA LEU A 457 -2.52 18.60 35.45
C LEU A 457 -1.62 19.48 36.33
N VAL A 458 -1.00 20.51 35.73
CA VAL A 458 -0.20 21.51 36.48
C VAL A 458 -1.08 22.23 37.52
N ALA A 459 -2.29 22.65 37.14
CA ALA A 459 -3.25 23.29 38.05
C ALA A 459 -3.70 22.36 39.18
N LEU A 460 -3.65 21.03 38.99
CA LEU A 460 -3.91 20.02 39.99
C LEU A 460 -2.65 19.63 40.84
N GLY A 461 -1.52 20.33 40.66
CA GLY A 461 -0.27 20.05 41.33
C GLY A 461 0.51 18.85 40.79
N ARG A 462 0.19 18.40 39.54
CA ARG A 462 0.77 17.22 38.90
C ARG A 462 1.85 17.55 37.82
N ARG A 463 2.52 18.69 38.00
CA ARG A 463 3.59 19.13 37.06
C ARG A 463 4.68 18.06 36.88
N ALA A 464 5.03 17.32 37.95
CA ALA A 464 6.03 16.28 37.88
C ALA A 464 5.61 15.12 36.98
N ASP A 465 4.32 14.70 36.99
CA ASP A 465 3.78 13.69 36.09
C ASP A 465 3.93 14.12 34.60
N VAL A 466 3.62 15.39 34.30
CA VAL A 466 3.74 15.93 32.93
C VAL A 466 5.17 15.86 32.43
N LEU A 467 6.13 16.31 33.25
CA LEU A 467 7.55 16.26 32.90
C LEU A 467 8.10 14.82 32.80
N PHE A 468 7.55 13.92 33.58
CA PHE A 468 7.90 12.50 33.47
C PHE A 468 7.41 11.89 32.17
N CYS A 469 6.15 12.12 31.81
CA CYS A 469 5.55 11.62 30.57
C CYS A 469 6.20 12.21 29.29
N ALA A 470 6.82 13.39 29.39
CA ALA A 470 7.53 14.05 28.31
C ALA A 470 8.96 13.51 28.05
N GLN A 471 9.40 12.45 28.75
CA GLN A 471 10.70 11.83 28.52
C GLN A 471 10.59 10.82 27.36
N LYS A 472 11.42 10.98 26.35
CA LYS A 472 11.45 10.03 25.23
C LYS A 472 12.32 8.81 25.56
N ASP A 473 11.81 7.61 25.20
CA ASP A 473 12.55 6.33 25.28
C ASP A 473 13.15 6.00 26.66
N ARG A 474 12.39 6.25 27.71
CA ARG A 474 12.81 5.89 29.06
C ARG A 474 12.78 4.38 29.30
N TYR A 475 11.91 3.65 28.61
CA TYR A 475 11.69 2.22 28.82
C TYR A 475 11.74 1.43 27.52
N ASP A 476 12.41 0.26 27.55
CA ASP A 476 12.51 -0.68 26.43
C ASP A 476 11.55 -1.86 26.61
N LEU A 477 10.25 -1.57 26.66
CA LEU A 477 9.16 -2.55 26.73
C LEU A 477 7.91 -2.05 26.04
N VAL A 478 7.03 -2.98 25.67
CA VAL A 478 5.74 -2.69 25.05
C VAL A 478 4.64 -3.42 25.80
N PRO A 479 3.62 -2.72 26.33
CA PRO A 479 2.42 -3.36 26.84
C PRO A 479 1.59 -3.93 25.68
N VAL A 480 1.36 -5.24 25.67
CA VAL A 480 0.59 -5.94 24.63
C VAL A 480 -0.62 -6.63 25.27
N TRP A 481 -1.76 -6.51 24.61
CA TRP A 481 -3.01 -7.17 25.02
C TRP A 481 -2.93 -8.69 24.84
N ARG A 482 -3.22 -9.41 25.92
CA ARG A 482 -3.37 -10.88 25.95
C ARG A 482 -4.43 -11.27 26.97
N ASP A 483 -5.40 -12.04 26.54
CA ASP A 483 -6.40 -12.67 27.42
C ASP A 483 -7.07 -11.70 28.43
N GLY A 484 -7.42 -10.50 27.99
CA GLY A 484 -8.13 -9.52 28.81
C GLY A 484 -7.24 -8.57 29.63
N VAL A 485 -5.92 -8.67 29.51
CA VAL A 485 -4.95 -7.85 30.24
C VAL A 485 -3.81 -7.38 29.34
N LEU A 486 -3.13 -6.33 29.79
CA LEU A 486 -1.86 -5.90 29.19
C LEU A 486 -0.69 -6.53 29.94
N VAL A 487 0.21 -7.14 29.20
CA VAL A 487 1.44 -7.76 29.69
C VAL A 487 2.66 -7.16 29.01
N THR A 488 3.82 -7.27 29.65
CA THR A 488 5.08 -6.83 29.06
C THR A 488 5.50 -7.73 27.91
N ALA A 489 5.68 -7.15 26.72
CA ALA A 489 6.47 -7.75 25.64
C ALA A 489 7.77 -6.96 25.46
N ARG A 490 8.84 -7.64 25.10
CA ARG A 490 10.08 -7.01 24.64
C ARG A 490 10.21 -7.24 23.14
N PRO A 491 10.66 -6.25 22.36
CA PRO A 491 11.07 -6.51 21.00
C PRO A 491 12.10 -7.66 21.04
N ALA A 492 11.94 -8.64 20.14
CA ALA A 492 12.97 -9.67 20.01
C ALA A 492 14.30 -8.95 19.77
N ALA A 493 15.32 -9.28 20.56
CA ALA A 493 16.68 -8.87 20.25
C ALA A 493 16.95 -9.37 18.83
N GLU A 494 17.53 -8.52 17.96
CA GLU A 494 18.11 -8.98 16.71
C GLU A 494 19.10 -10.09 17.08
N THR A 495 18.68 -11.34 16.93
CA THR A 495 19.60 -12.46 16.98
C THR A 495 20.42 -12.38 15.70
N ASP A 496 21.68 -11.96 15.84
CA ASP A 496 22.73 -12.29 14.89
C ASP A 496 22.61 -13.80 14.54
N GLN A 497 22.07 -14.10 13.37
CA GLN A 497 22.29 -15.36 12.64
C GLN A 497 22.17 -15.11 11.14
#